data_5db41f543cd88c6c240c3905dbf079a4
#
_entry.id   5db41f543cd88c6c240c3905dbf079a4
#
_cell.length_a   1.000
_cell.length_b   1.000
_cell.length_c   1.000
_cell.angle_alpha   90.00
_cell.angle_beta   90.00
_cell.angle_gamma   90.00
#
_symmetry.space_group_name_H-M   'P 1'
#
loop_
_entity.id
_entity.type
_entity.pdbx_description
1 polymer ?
#
loop_
_entity_poly.entity_id
_entity_poly.type
_entity_poly.pdbx_seq_one_letter_code
_entity_poly.pdbx_strand_id
1 'polypeptide(L)'
;MANALAQFGNDLHSGRKSFGFVALRARLLSFALLLVVLAVLVPVVKGGFNLGIEFRGGSEFTVSQVANADVAVGEKAIIEAAPEASDVRVTNIAEGTIRAQMGQLSDDQTLAVGQALQDAYAVKADQVTSSFVGPTWGAGVTQQALIGLVWFIVLVMIGMALYFRTWKMSVSAIAGLLFTIITTVGLYALVGFEITPSAIIGFLTVLSYSLYDTVVVFDKIRENTAGLANRYDSTFGEQVNLAVNQTLVRSINTSIVGILPVGSILFIGSLLLGAGTLKDLSLALFVGIIIGTLGTLFVAAPAYAALRLGE
;
A
#
# COMPACT_ATOMS: atom_id res chain seq x y z
N MET A 1 -16.68 4.11 -28.81
CA MET A 1 -16.35 3.64 -27.47
C MET A 1 -16.75 4.63 -26.37
N ALA A 2 -16.47 5.94 -26.49
CA ALA A 2 -16.86 6.95 -25.47
C ALA A 2 -18.36 6.94 -25.14
N ASN A 3 -19.25 6.79 -26.12
CA ASN A 3 -20.70 6.71 -25.90
C ASN A 3 -21.13 5.48 -25.09
N ALA A 4 -20.46 4.32 -25.24
CA ALA A 4 -20.81 3.10 -24.52
C ALA A 4 -20.46 3.18 -23.03
N LEU A 5 -19.29 3.76 -22.69
CA LEU A 5 -18.88 3.99 -21.29
C LEU A 5 -19.77 5.05 -20.60
N ALA A 6 -20.10 6.14 -21.31
CA ALA A 6 -21.00 7.15 -20.80
C ALA A 6 -22.42 6.57 -20.57
N GLN A 7 -22.91 5.75 -21.50
CA GLN A 7 -24.21 5.08 -21.36
C GLN A 7 -24.21 4.08 -20.21
N PHE A 8 -23.14 3.29 -20.05
CA PHE A 8 -22.98 2.38 -18.92
C PHE A 8 -22.98 3.13 -17.57
N GLY A 9 -22.26 4.26 -17.48
CA GLY A 9 -22.26 5.11 -16.29
C GLY A 9 -23.64 5.69 -15.99
N ASN A 10 -24.39 6.15 -17.00
CA ASN A 10 -25.75 6.62 -16.86
C ASN A 10 -26.73 5.51 -16.43
N ASP A 11 -26.54 4.28 -16.92
CA ASP A 11 -27.37 3.14 -16.54
C ASP A 11 -27.14 2.75 -15.07
N LEU A 12 -25.91 2.82 -14.56
CA LEU A 12 -25.61 2.63 -13.14
C LEU A 12 -26.17 3.75 -12.28
N HIS A 13 -26.01 5.01 -12.72
CA HIS A 13 -26.49 6.17 -11.97
C HIS A 13 -28.02 6.20 -11.87
N SER A 14 -28.73 5.84 -12.93
CA SER A 14 -30.20 5.78 -12.97
C SER A 14 -30.78 4.51 -12.33
N GLY A 15 -29.96 3.57 -11.90
CA GLY A 15 -30.39 2.28 -11.35
C GLY A 15 -30.92 1.28 -12.39
N ARG A 16 -30.82 1.58 -13.72
CA ARG A 16 -31.21 0.66 -14.79
C ARG A 16 -30.31 -0.58 -14.83
N LYS A 17 -29.04 -0.42 -14.45
CA LYS A 17 -28.09 -1.51 -14.16
C LYS A 17 -27.62 -1.38 -12.73
N SER A 18 -27.40 -2.49 -12.06
CA SER A 18 -26.98 -2.49 -10.67
C SER A 18 -26.12 -3.73 -10.38
N PHE A 19 -24.99 -3.52 -9.73
CA PHE A 19 -24.23 -4.58 -9.09
C PHE A 19 -24.74 -4.79 -7.68
N GLY A 20 -24.93 -6.02 -7.25
CA GLY A 20 -25.52 -6.37 -5.96
C GLY A 20 -24.54 -6.34 -4.80
N PHE A 21 -23.86 -5.22 -4.55
CA PHE A 21 -22.87 -5.09 -3.45
C PHE A 21 -23.48 -5.44 -2.08
N VAL A 22 -24.68 -4.94 -1.80
CA VAL A 22 -25.37 -5.19 -0.52
C VAL A 22 -25.95 -6.61 -0.48
N ALA A 23 -26.48 -7.11 -1.58
CA ALA A 23 -26.97 -8.49 -1.66
C ALA A 23 -25.86 -9.52 -1.46
N LEU A 24 -24.66 -9.20 -1.98
CA LEU A 24 -23.46 -10.04 -1.87
C LEU A 24 -22.60 -9.73 -0.63
N ARG A 25 -23.05 -8.85 0.28
CA ARG A 25 -22.27 -8.37 1.43
C ARG A 25 -21.59 -9.46 2.24
N ALA A 26 -22.29 -10.56 2.52
CA ALA A 26 -21.71 -11.66 3.29
C ALA A 26 -20.52 -12.30 2.55
N ARG A 27 -20.66 -12.52 1.24
CA ARG A 27 -19.58 -13.08 0.41
C ARG A 27 -18.41 -12.09 0.27
N LEU A 28 -18.70 -10.81 0.06
CA LEU A 28 -17.66 -9.76 -0.06
C LEU A 28 -16.89 -9.58 1.26
N LEU A 29 -17.60 -9.51 2.39
CA LEU A 29 -16.98 -9.41 3.71
C LEU A 29 -16.21 -10.69 4.09
N SER A 30 -16.72 -11.87 3.76
CA SER A 30 -15.99 -13.13 3.97
C SER A 30 -14.73 -13.22 3.11
N PHE A 31 -14.80 -12.79 1.85
CA PHE A 31 -13.65 -12.72 0.97
C PHE A 31 -12.61 -11.70 1.47
N ALA A 32 -13.06 -10.52 1.89
CA ALA A 32 -12.17 -9.50 2.48
C ALA A 32 -11.52 -10.01 3.78
N LEU A 33 -12.27 -10.70 4.64
CA LEU A 33 -11.73 -11.33 5.85
C LEU A 33 -10.68 -12.38 5.50
N LEU A 34 -10.94 -13.22 4.50
CA LEU A 34 -9.97 -14.20 4.01
C LEU A 34 -8.68 -13.53 3.56
N LEU A 35 -8.78 -12.43 2.79
CA LEU A 35 -7.60 -11.67 2.36
C LEU A 35 -6.83 -11.08 3.55
N VAL A 36 -7.54 -10.54 4.55
CA VAL A 36 -6.92 -10.02 5.79
C VAL A 36 -6.21 -11.15 6.55
N VAL A 37 -6.85 -12.30 6.71
CA VAL A 37 -6.24 -13.46 7.39
C VAL A 37 -4.99 -13.93 6.64
N LEU A 38 -5.05 -14.04 5.32
CA LEU A 38 -3.88 -14.39 4.50
C LEU A 38 -2.77 -13.32 4.63
N ALA A 39 -3.14 -12.04 4.58
CA ALA A 39 -2.19 -10.94 4.73
C ALA A 39 -1.45 -10.95 6.07
N VAL A 40 -2.11 -11.39 7.15
CA VAL A 40 -1.50 -11.54 8.48
C VAL A 40 -0.68 -12.84 8.58
N LEU A 41 -1.13 -13.92 7.97
CA LEU A 41 -0.43 -15.22 8.02
C LEU A 41 0.86 -15.24 7.19
N VAL A 42 0.89 -14.54 6.05
CA VAL A 42 2.04 -14.52 5.15
C VAL A 42 3.34 -14.10 5.86
N PRO A 43 3.42 -12.96 6.58
CA PRO A 43 4.63 -12.59 7.30
C PRO A 43 5.01 -13.62 8.36
N VAL A 44 4.03 -14.23 9.06
CA VAL A 44 4.30 -15.25 10.07
C VAL A 44 4.97 -16.48 9.46
N VAL A 45 4.46 -16.96 8.32
CA VAL A 45 5.01 -18.13 7.62
C VAL A 45 6.37 -17.82 6.98
N LYS A 46 6.59 -16.62 6.48
CA LYS A 46 7.84 -16.20 5.85
C LYS A 46 8.93 -15.75 6.84
N GLY A 47 8.66 -15.74 8.15
CA GLY A 47 9.62 -15.34 9.18
C GLY A 47 9.76 -13.84 9.38
N GLY A 48 8.76 -13.04 8.95
CA GLY A 48 8.71 -11.60 9.17
C GLY A 48 8.49 -10.77 7.91
N PHE A 49 8.65 -9.46 8.07
CA PHE A 49 8.63 -8.49 6.98
C PHE A 49 10.03 -8.24 6.45
N ASN A 50 10.13 -7.91 5.17
CA ASN A 50 11.35 -7.40 4.59
C ASN A 50 11.52 -5.93 4.94
N LEU A 51 12.11 -5.64 6.10
CA LEU A 51 12.33 -4.26 6.56
C LEU A 51 13.63 -3.71 5.99
N GLY A 52 13.62 -2.45 5.55
CA GLY A 52 14.81 -1.71 5.15
C GLY A 52 15.80 -1.49 6.31
N ILE A 53 17.02 -1.16 5.98
CA ILE A 53 18.06 -0.87 6.99
C ILE A 53 17.68 0.32 7.89
N GLU A 54 16.81 1.21 7.42
CA GLU A 54 16.31 2.34 8.18
C GLU A 54 15.49 1.92 9.42
N PHE A 55 14.97 0.68 9.42
CA PHE A 55 14.19 0.12 10.55
C PHE A 55 14.99 -0.86 11.39
N ARG A 56 15.83 -1.68 10.78
CA ARG A 56 16.62 -2.70 11.50
C ARG A 56 18.03 -2.26 11.86
N GLY A 57 18.52 -1.20 11.24
CA GLY A 57 19.93 -0.84 11.24
C GLY A 57 20.74 -1.70 10.26
N GLY A 58 21.95 -1.31 9.96
CA GLY A 58 22.86 -2.05 9.09
C GLY A 58 23.62 -1.17 8.11
N SER A 59 24.38 -1.82 7.24
CA SER A 59 25.15 -1.21 6.18
C SER A 59 24.51 -1.50 4.83
N GLU A 60 24.50 -0.51 3.94
CA GLU A 60 24.00 -0.62 2.57
C GLU A 60 25.05 -0.12 1.59
N PHE A 61 25.20 -0.83 0.50
CA PHE A 61 25.98 -0.41 -0.66
C PHE A 61 25.05 -0.33 -1.88
N THR A 62 25.17 0.75 -2.62
CA THR A 62 24.54 0.89 -3.94
C THR A 62 25.62 0.95 -4.99
N VAL A 63 25.57 0.00 -5.93
CA VAL A 63 26.49 -0.11 -7.07
C VAL A 63 25.73 0.26 -8.32
N SER A 64 26.17 1.33 -8.98
CA SER A 64 25.55 1.87 -10.20
C SER A 64 26.36 1.54 -11.44
N GLN A 65 25.72 1.61 -12.62
CA GLN A 65 26.34 1.39 -13.94
C GLN A 65 26.93 -0.01 -14.11
N VAL A 66 26.33 -1.00 -13.47
CA VAL A 66 26.71 -2.41 -13.59
C VAL A 66 26.30 -2.95 -14.93
N ALA A 67 27.24 -3.50 -15.71
CA ALA A 67 26.94 -4.07 -17.04
C ALA A 67 26.14 -5.38 -16.95
N ASN A 68 26.44 -6.22 -15.94
CA ASN A 68 25.72 -7.45 -15.63
C ASN A 68 25.31 -7.44 -14.17
N ALA A 69 24.04 -7.14 -13.90
CA ALA A 69 23.50 -7.02 -12.57
C ALA A 69 23.12 -8.40 -11.97
N ASP A 70 24.07 -9.32 -11.91
CA ASP A 70 23.91 -10.63 -11.29
C ASP A 70 24.05 -10.51 -9.76
N VAL A 71 22.95 -10.79 -9.06
CA VAL A 71 22.86 -10.77 -7.59
C VAL A 71 23.84 -11.73 -6.91
N ALA A 72 24.04 -12.92 -7.49
CA ALA A 72 24.91 -13.96 -6.92
C ALA A 72 26.38 -13.53 -6.90
N VAL A 73 26.82 -12.72 -7.86
CA VAL A 73 28.18 -12.16 -7.89
C VAL A 73 28.43 -11.23 -6.70
N GLY A 74 27.45 -10.36 -6.41
CA GLY A 74 27.53 -9.45 -5.27
C GLY A 74 27.48 -10.18 -3.92
N GLU A 75 26.59 -11.16 -3.76
CA GLU A 75 26.51 -11.96 -2.53
C GLU A 75 27.83 -12.68 -2.24
N LYS A 76 28.41 -13.30 -3.26
CA LYS A 76 29.68 -13.99 -3.12
C LYS A 76 30.81 -13.04 -2.72
N ALA A 77 30.93 -11.89 -3.38
CA ALA A 77 31.95 -10.89 -3.09
C ALA A 77 31.84 -10.37 -1.64
N ILE A 78 30.63 -10.14 -1.15
CA ILE A 78 30.40 -9.68 0.22
C ILE A 78 30.79 -10.74 1.23
N ILE A 79 30.39 -12.00 1.03
CA ILE A 79 30.67 -13.11 1.94
C ILE A 79 32.19 -13.38 2.00
N GLU A 80 32.90 -13.24 0.88
CA GLU A 80 34.35 -13.39 0.84
C GLU A 80 35.09 -12.23 1.54
N ALA A 81 34.61 -11.00 1.39
CA ALA A 81 35.21 -9.80 1.98
C ALA A 81 34.87 -9.62 3.48
N ALA A 82 33.68 -10.06 3.89
CA ALA A 82 33.20 -9.96 5.28
C ALA A 82 32.43 -11.23 5.67
N PRO A 83 33.11 -12.34 5.99
CA PRO A 83 32.47 -13.62 6.32
C PRO A 83 31.55 -13.56 7.55
N GLU A 84 31.72 -12.59 8.42
CA GLU A 84 30.91 -12.38 9.62
C GLU A 84 29.68 -11.49 9.37
N ALA A 85 29.52 -10.97 8.14
CA ALA A 85 28.37 -10.14 7.81
C ALA A 85 27.08 -10.96 7.92
N SER A 86 26.16 -10.50 8.77
CA SER A 86 24.84 -11.11 8.92
C SER A 86 23.83 -10.54 7.92
N ASP A 87 22.79 -11.32 7.62
CA ASP A 87 21.63 -10.87 6.82
C ASP A 87 22.00 -10.26 5.46
N VAL A 88 23.01 -10.81 4.79
CA VAL A 88 23.40 -10.33 3.45
C VAL A 88 22.26 -10.51 2.46
N ARG A 89 21.89 -9.42 1.83
CA ARG A 89 20.84 -9.38 0.80
C ARG A 89 21.26 -8.49 -0.34
N VAL A 90 21.30 -9.04 -1.52
CA VAL A 90 21.61 -8.31 -2.75
C VAL A 90 20.37 -8.28 -3.64
N THR A 91 20.01 -7.11 -4.17
CA THR A 91 18.81 -6.94 -5.00
C THR A 91 19.09 -5.96 -6.14
N ASN A 92 18.41 -6.17 -7.27
CA ASN A 92 18.37 -5.20 -8.35
C ASN A 92 17.29 -4.14 -8.06
N ILE A 93 17.68 -2.89 -7.98
CA ILE A 93 16.75 -1.78 -7.73
C ILE A 93 16.36 -1.02 -9.00
N ALA A 94 17.24 -1.04 -10.02
CA ALA A 94 17.00 -0.48 -11.34
C ALA A 94 17.89 -1.19 -12.37
N GLU A 95 17.71 -0.89 -13.65
CA GLU A 95 18.61 -1.37 -14.70
C GLU A 95 20.05 -0.91 -14.43
N GLY A 96 20.98 -1.86 -14.36
CA GLY A 96 22.38 -1.58 -14.06
C GLY A 96 22.66 -1.05 -12.65
N THR A 97 21.74 -1.20 -11.69
CA THR A 97 21.94 -0.74 -10.30
C THR A 97 21.58 -1.84 -9.31
N ILE A 98 22.55 -2.18 -8.48
CA ILE A 98 22.45 -3.18 -7.42
C ILE A 98 22.47 -2.50 -6.06
N ARG A 99 21.63 -2.99 -5.15
CA ARG A 99 21.63 -2.66 -3.73
C ARG A 99 22.05 -3.89 -2.94
N ALA A 100 23.07 -3.76 -2.10
CA ALA A 100 23.52 -4.77 -1.17
C ALA A 100 23.31 -4.27 0.26
N GLN A 101 22.57 -5.02 1.05
CA GLN A 101 22.25 -4.70 2.45
C GLN A 101 22.75 -5.84 3.34
N MET A 102 23.25 -5.48 4.52
CA MET A 102 23.75 -6.44 5.50
C MET A 102 23.71 -5.85 6.91
N GLY A 103 23.99 -6.68 7.91
CA GLY A 103 24.17 -6.21 9.28
C GLY A 103 25.28 -5.16 9.38
N GLN A 104 25.45 -4.62 10.58
CA GLN A 104 26.46 -3.60 10.85
C GLN A 104 27.86 -4.10 10.54
N LEU A 105 28.61 -3.37 9.74
CA LEU A 105 30.01 -3.59 9.43
C LEU A 105 30.90 -2.63 10.25
N SER A 106 32.14 -3.04 10.53
CA SER A 106 33.19 -2.13 10.96
C SER A 106 33.70 -1.27 9.82
N ASP A 107 34.45 -0.23 10.12
CA ASP A 107 35.02 0.66 9.10
C ASP A 107 35.93 -0.11 8.12
N ASP A 108 36.75 -1.03 8.64
CA ASP A 108 37.63 -1.86 7.80
C ASP A 108 36.84 -2.81 6.91
N GLN A 109 35.77 -3.45 7.45
CA GLN A 109 34.88 -4.30 6.67
C GLN A 109 34.11 -3.49 5.61
N THR A 110 33.69 -2.27 5.93
CA THR A 110 33.02 -1.38 4.97
C THR A 110 33.92 -1.07 3.78
N LEU A 111 35.19 -0.77 4.02
CA LEU A 111 36.15 -0.54 2.96
C LEU A 111 36.41 -1.82 2.14
N ALA A 112 36.59 -2.95 2.80
CA ALA A 112 36.84 -4.24 2.14
C ALA A 112 35.67 -4.68 1.25
N VAL A 113 34.42 -4.56 1.75
CA VAL A 113 33.21 -4.86 0.97
C VAL A 113 33.03 -3.90 -0.19
N GLY A 114 33.28 -2.60 0.03
CA GLY A 114 33.22 -1.61 -1.04
C GLY A 114 34.18 -1.94 -2.19
N GLN A 115 35.40 -2.36 -1.86
CA GLN A 115 36.41 -2.73 -2.84
C GLN A 115 36.07 -4.06 -3.55
N ALA A 116 35.60 -5.05 -2.79
CA ALA A 116 35.15 -6.32 -3.35
C ALA A 116 34.00 -6.15 -4.35
N LEU A 117 33.04 -5.27 -4.07
CA LEU A 117 31.94 -4.96 -4.99
C LEU A 117 32.41 -4.21 -6.25
N GLN A 118 33.41 -3.28 -6.12
CA GLN A 118 34.03 -2.64 -7.27
C GLN A 118 34.70 -3.65 -8.20
N ASP A 119 35.47 -4.57 -7.63
CA ASP A 119 36.18 -5.61 -8.39
C ASP A 119 35.20 -6.62 -9.01
N ALA A 120 34.19 -7.05 -8.26
CA ALA A 120 33.22 -8.05 -8.68
C ALA A 120 32.36 -7.57 -9.86
N TYR A 121 31.97 -6.30 -9.86
CA TYR A 121 31.15 -5.70 -10.93
C TYR A 121 31.95 -4.89 -11.95
N ALA A 122 33.27 -4.82 -11.80
CA ALA A 122 34.19 -4.08 -12.65
C ALA A 122 33.78 -2.60 -12.82
N VAL A 123 33.40 -1.95 -11.70
CA VAL A 123 32.96 -0.57 -11.63
C VAL A 123 34.00 0.30 -10.92
N LYS A 124 33.92 1.63 -11.12
CA LYS A 124 34.82 2.58 -10.46
C LYS A 124 34.36 2.87 -9.02
N ALA A 125 35.25 3.41 -8.21
CA ALA A 125 34.97 3.76 -6.82
C ALA A 125 33.83 4.78 -6.65
N ASP A 126 33.67 5.70 -7.59
CA ASP A 126 32.60 6.70 -7.61
C ASP A 126 31.20 6.10 -7.94
N GLN A 127 31.18 4.88 -8.41
CA GLN A 127 29.95 4.13 -8.73
C GLN A 127 29.46 3.25 -7.56
N VAL A 128 30.24 3.14 -6.48
CA VAL A 128 29.89 2.43 -5.26
C VAL A 128 29.69 3.43 -4.14
N THR A 129 28.46 3.55 -3.67
CA THR A 129 28.13 4.40 -2.51
C THR A 129 27.79 3.50 -1.32
N SER A 130 28.26 3.89 -0.13
CA SER A 130 27.92 3.20 1.12
C SER A 130 27.12 4.12 2.03
N SER A 131 26.16 3.56 2.74
CA SER A 131 25.42 4.20 3.82
C SER A 131 25.31 3.28 5.01
N PHE A 132 25.22 3.88 6.20
CA PHE A 132 25.09 3.15 7.46
C PHE A 132 23.98 3.73 8.30
N VAL A 133 23.17 2.86 8.87
CA VAL A 133 22.10 3.21 9.81
C VAL A 133 22.32 2.50 11.14
N GLY A 134 22.51 3.27 12.20
CA GLY A 134 22.65 2.69 13.54
C GLY A 134 21.36 2.05 14.03
N PRO A 135 21.44 0.94 14.82
CA PRO A 135 20.26 0.22 15.32
C PRO A 135 19.31 1.08 16.18
N THR A 136 19.85 2.01 16.94
CA THR A 136 19.05 2.93 17.76
C THR A 136 18.22 3.90 16.93
N TRP A 137 18.74 4.33 15.79
CA TRP A 137 18.01 5.14 14.82
C TRP A 137 16.84 4.34 14.22
N GLY A 138 17.09 3.11 13.78
CA GLY A 138 16.07 2.24 13.21
C GLY A 138 14.90 1.99 14.17
N ALA A 139 15.19 1.71 15.44
CA ALA A 139 14.16 1.57 16.47
C ALA A 139 13.34 2.85 16.66
N GLY A 140 13.98 4.02 16.64
CA GLY A 140 13.32 5.33 16.73
C GLY A 140 12.40 5.62 15.55
N VAL A 141 12.83 5.33 14.34
CA VAL A 141 12.02 5.48 13.11
C VAL A 141 10.81 4.56 13.14
N THR A 142 10.99 3.29 13.53
CA THR A 142 9.89 2.33 13.69
C THR A 142 8.85 2.82 14.69
N GLN A 143 9.28 3.29 15.86
CA GLN A 143 8.37 3.81 16.88
C GLN A 143 7.58 5.01 16.37
N GLN A 144 8.23 5.97 15.72
CA GLN A 144 7.56 7.16 15.19
C GLN A 144 6.57 6.80 14.07
N ALA A 145 6.89 5.85 13.21
CA ALA A 145 6.00 5.37 12.15
C ALA A 145 4.72 4.74 12.74
N LEU A 146 4.86 3.89 13.78
CA LEU A 146 3.72 3.28 14.46
C LEU A 146 2.86 4.32 15.20
N ILE A 147 3.48 5.25 15.91
CA ILE A 147 2.78 6.35 16.59
C ILE A 147 2.02 7.20 15.55
N GLY A 148 2.65 7.54 14.44
CA GLY A 148 2.01 8.30 13.35
C GLY A 148 0.80 7.57 12.77
N LEU A 149 0.89 6.26 12.54
CA LEU A 149 -0.24 5.44 12.07
C LEU A 149 -1.40 5.43 13.07
N VAL A 150 -1.11 5.23 14.35
CA VAL A 150 -2.14 5.22 15.41
C VAL A 150 -2.84 6.58 15.48
N TRP A 151 -2.10 7.69 15.52
CA TRP A 151 -2.67 9.03 15.53
C TRP A 151 -3.48 9.32 14.29
N PHE A 152 -3.00 8.89 13.11
CA PHE A 152 -3.76 9.03 11.86
C PHE A 152 -5.13 8.34 11.97
N ILE A 153 -5.17 7.07 12.40
CA ILE A 153 -6.43 6.32 12.55
C ILE A 153 -7.36 6.98 13.56
N VAL A 154 -6.84 7.44 14.72
CA VAL A 154 -7.62 8.12 15.75
C VAL A 154 -8.23 9.43 15.22
N LEU A 155 -7.42 10.27 14.56
CA LEU A 155 -7.89 11.54 14.00
C LEU A 155 -8.94 11.31 12.89
N VAL A 156 -8.74 10.32 12.03
CA VAL A 156 -9.72 9.93 11.00
C VAL A 156 -11.03 9.48 11.66
N MET A 157 -10.96 8.64 12.70
CA MET A 157 -12.14 8.16 13.43
C MET A 157 -12.94 9.32 14.02
N ILE A 158 -12.28 10.26 14.68
CA ILE A 158 -12.90 11.46 15.27
C ILE A 158 -13.50 12.32 14.14
N GLY A 159 -12.74 12.61 13.08
CA GLY A 159 -13.19 13.42 11.95
C GLY A 159 -14.44 12.83 11.29
N MET A 160 -14.43 11.52 11.04
CA MET A 160 -15.57 10.80 10.44
C MET A 160 -16.80 10.80 11.38
N ALA A 161 -16.59 10.61 12.69
CA ALA A 161 -17.68 10.62 13.66
C ALA A 161 -18.33 12.01 13.74
N LEU A 162 -17.55 13.09 13.71
CA LEU A 162 -18.03 14.46 13.69
C LEU A 162 -18.74 14.81 12.39
N TYR A 163 -18.18 14.39 11.25
CA TYR A 163 -18.71 14.71 9.93
C TYR A 163 -20.05 14.02 9.66
N PHE A 164 -20.10 12.70 9.84
CA PHE A 164 -21.31 11.91 9.58
C PHE A 164 -22.31 11.89 10.71
N ARG A 165 -21.90 12.26 11.93
CA ARG A 165 -22.72 12.20 13.16
C ARG A 165 -23.31 10.80 13.45
N THR A 166 -22.73 9.75 12.86
CA THR A 166 -23.15 8.36 13.02
C THR A 166 -21.92 7.47 13.24
N TRP A 167 -21.84 6.85 14.42
CA TRP A 167 -20.73 5.97 14.75
C TRP A 167 -20.62 4.75 13.81
N LYS A 168 -21.77 4.26 13.27
CA LYS A 168 -21.80 3.12 12.34
C LYS A 168 -21.06 3.42 11.03
N MET A 169 -21.21 4.62 10.47
CA MET A 169 -20.43 5.04 9.29
C MET A 169 -18.93 5.11 9.60
N SER A 170 -18.56 5.69 10.75
CA SER A 170 -17.17 5.81 11.16
C SER A 170 -16.51 4.45 11.32
N VAL A 171 -17.16 3.51 12.02
CA VAL A 171 -16.65 2.14 12.19
C VAL A 171 -16.50 1.42 10.85
N SER A 172 -17.48 1.58 9.95
CA SER A 172 -17.42 0.95 8.63
C SER A 172 -16.31 1.54 7.75
N ALA A 173 -16.08 2.85 7.82
CA ALA A 173 -14.95 3.48 7.15
C ALA A 173 -13.61 2.97 7.67
N ILE A 174 -13.46 2.90 9.00
CA ILE A 174 -12.26 2.35 9.65
C ILE A 174 -12.02 0.89 9.23
N ALA A 175 -13.09 0.08 9.14
CA ALA A 175 -12.95 -1.29 8.66
C ALA A 175 -12.39 -1.35 7.23
N GLY A 176 -12.85 -0.46 6.33
CA GLY A 176 -12.30 -0.32 4.98
C GLY A 176 -10.82 0.12 4.97
N LEU A 177 -10.46 1.08 5.82
CA LEU A 177 -9.07 1.54 5.95
C LEU A 177 -8.15 0.46 6.52
N LEU A 178 -8.59 -0.27 7.56
CA LEU A 178 -7.84 -1.39 8.13
C LEU A 178 -7.66 -2.51 7.10
N PHE A 179 -8.70 -2.84 6.34
CA PHE A 179 -8.58 -3.77 5.23
C PHE A 179 -7.49 -3.30 4.24
N THR A 180 -7.54 -2.03 3.84
CA THR A 180 -6.59 -1.47 2.88
C THR A 180 -5.15 -1.58 3.36
N ILE A 181 -4.86 -1.13 4.59
CA ILE A 181 -3.48 -1.16 5.10
C ILE A 181 -2.98 -2.59 5.33
N ILE A 182 -3.78 -3.45 5.97
CA ILE A 182 -3.38 -4.83 6.29
C ILE A 182 -3.14 -5.62 5.00
N THR A 183 -4.03 -5.51 4.02
CA THR A 183 -3.90 -6.22 2.74
C THR A 183 -2.72 -5.69 1.93
N THR A 184 -2.48 -4.37 1.92
CA THR A 184 -1.32 -3.77 1.23
C THR A 184 -0.01 -4.24 1.84
N VAL A 185 0.12 -4.18 3.17
CA VAL A 185 1.32 -4.64 3.88
C VAL A 185 1.50 -6.17 3.76
N GLY A 186 0.41 -6.92 3.80
CA GLY A 186 0.43 -8.37 3.55
C GLY A 186 0.89 -8.73 2.14
N LEU A 187 0.48 -7.97 1.12
CA LEU A 187 0.95 -8.16 -0.25
C LEU A 187 2.45 -7.83 -0.37
N TYR A 188 2.93 -6.80 0.33
CA TYR A 188 4.36 -6.49 0.43
C TYR A 188 5.15 -7.69 0.98
N ALA A 189 4.67 -8.29 2.07
CA ALA A 189 5.28 -9.49 2.64
C ALA A 189 5.21 -10.69 1.68
N LEU A 190 4.09 -10.86 0.97
CA LEU A 190 3.89 -11.97 0.02
C LEU A 190 4.88 -11.90 -1.14
N VAL A 191 5.04 -10.73 -1.75
CA VAL A 191 5.94 -10.52 -2.90
C VAL A 191 7.40 -10.40 -2.44
N GLY A 192 7.64 -10.00 -1.19
CA GLY A 192 8.98 -9.76 -0.63
C GLY A 192 9.47 -8.33 -0.89
N PHE A 193 8.54 -7.38 -1.13
CA PHE A 193 8.90 -5.98 -1.25
C PHE A 193 9.45 -5.44 0.06
N GLU A 194 10.41 -4.54 -0.04
CA GLU A 194 11.04 -3.91 1.10
C GLU A 194 10.15 -2.82 1.69
N ILE A 195 9.97 -2.84 3.01
CA ILE A 195 9.28 -1.79 3.74
C ILE A 195 10.33 -0.77 4.19
N THR A 196 10.36 0.37 3.50
CA THR A 196 11.21 1.53 3.79
C THR A 196 10.38 2.66 4.41
N PRO A 197 10.98 3.70 4.99
CA PRO A 197 10.25 4.90 5.41
C PRO A 197 9.44 5.53 4.27
N SER A 198 9.96 5.51 3.05
CA SER A 198 9.24 5.97 1.85
C SER A 198 7.99 5.14 1.58
N ALA A 199 8.05 3.82 1.75
CA ALA A 199 6.89 2.94 1.62
C ALA A 199 5.82 3.26 2.70
N ILE A 200 6.24 3.55 3.95
CA ILE A 200 5.30 3.94 5.02
C ILE A 200 4.60 5.27 4.71
N ILE A 201 5.33 6.27 4.19
CA ILE A 201 4.73 7.52 3.71
C ILE A 201 3.69 7.21 2.61
N GLY A 202 4.02 6.30 1.70
CA GLY A 202 3.10 5.81 0.69
C GLY A 202 1.84 5.17 1.30
N PHE A 203 1.97 4.30 2.30
CA PHE A 203 0.85 3.66 2.97
C PHE A 203 -0.08 4.69 3.65
N LEU A 204 0.46 5.66 4.39
CA LEU A 204 -0.33 6.71 5.01
C LEU A 204 -1.05 7.59 3.96
N THR A 205 -0.38 7.88 2.86
CA THR A 205 -0.98 8.63 1.73
C THR A 205 -2.12 7.86 1.08
N VAL A 206 -1.97 6.54 0.91
CA VAL A 206 -3.04 5.66 0.40
C VAL A 206 -4.23 5.63 1.33
N LEU A 207 -4.03 5.61 2.65
CA LEU A 207 -5.14 5.67 3.60
C LEU A 207 -5.94 6.96 3.44
N SER A 208 -5.27 8.10 3.26
CA SER A 208 -5.94 9.39 2.99
C SER A 208 -6.73 9.36 1.68
N TYR A 209 -6.16 8.75 0.63
CA TYR A 209 -6.81 8.58 -0.66
C TYR A 209 -8.05 7.67 -0.55
N SER A 210 -7.92 6.52 0.11
CA SER A 210 -9.03 5.59 0.34
C SER A 210 -10.13 6.20 1.21
N LEU A 211 -9.74 7.03 2.19
CA LEU A 211 -10.69 7.78 3.00
C LEU A 211 -11.53 8.74 2.16
N TYR A 212 -10.89 9.48 1.23
CA TYR A 212 -11.60 10.40 0.34
C TYR A 212 -12.68 9.67 -0.47
N ASP A 213 -12.35 8.53 -1.06
CA ASP A 213 -13.31 7.71 -1.81
C ASP A 213 -14.46 7.21 -0.91
N THR A 214 -14.13 6.73 0.30
CA THR A 214 -15.11 6.26 1.28
C THR A 214 -16.07 7.38 1.71
N VAL A 215 -15.57 8.60 1.94
CA VAL A 215 -16.40 9.77 2.29
C VAL A 215 -17.40 10.08 1.19
N VAL A 216 -16.97 10.06 -0.07
CA VAL A 216 -17.84 10.33 -1.23
C VAL A 216 -18.95 9.28 -1.36
N VAL A 217 -18.62 8.00 -1.18
CA VAL A 217 -19.61 6.91 -1.19
C VAL A 217 -20.61 7.08 -0.04
N PHE A 218 -20.12 7.40 1.15
CA PHE A 218 -20.97 7.57 2.34
C PHE A 218 -21.83 8.81 2.30
N ASP A 219 -21.36 9.91 1.70
CA ASP A 219 -22.18 11.08 1.43
C ASP A 219 -23.36 10.72 0.50
N LYS A 220 -23.10 9.94 -0.55
CA LYS A 220 -24.15 9.49 -1.45
C LYS A 220 -25.12 8.52 -0.77
N ILE A 221 -24.63 7.64 0.08
CA ILE A 221 -25.50 6.78 0.91
C ILE A 221 -26.39 7.64 1.81
N ARG A 222 -25.83 8.65 2.47
CA ARG A 222 -26.56 9.57 3.34
C ARG A 222 -27.64 10.34 2.58
N GLU A 223 -27.30 10.85 1.38
CA GLU A 223 -28.25 11.53 0.49
C GLU A 223 -29.42 10.59 0.12
N ASN A 224 -29.12 9.39 -0.37
CA ASN A 224 -30.15 8.43 -0.81
C ASN A 224 -31.01 7.90 0.34
N THR A 225 -30.45 7.81 1.54
CA THR A 225 -31.19 7.33 2.73
C THR A 225 -31.88 8.44 3.52
N ALA A 226 -31.71 9.72 3.13
CA ALA A 226 -32.39 10.84 3.75
C ALA A 226 -33.90 10.73 3.52
N GLY A 227 -34.69 10.79 4.60
CA GLY A 227 -36.15 10.72 4.55
C GLY A 227 -36.72 9.33 4.25
N LEU A 228 -35.92 8.27 4.31
CA LEU A 228 -36.36 6.90 4.05
C LEU A 228 -37.47 6.43 5.01
N ALA A 229 -37.48 6.94 6.24
CA ALA A 229 -38.54 6.64 7.22
C ALA A 229 -39.95 7.02 6.75
N ASN A 230 -40.05 7.91 5.77
CA ASN A 230 -41.33 8.36 5.17
C ASN A 230 -41.62 7.73 3.81
N ARG A 231 -40.77 6.78 3.36
CA ARG A 231 -40.92 6.07 2.08
C ARG A 231 -41.14 4.59 2.34
N TYR A 232 -42.20 4.03 1.77
CA TYR A 232 -42.55 2.60 1.89
C TYR A 232 -42.14 1.79 0.66
N ASP A 233 -41.53 2.42 -0.34
CA ASP A 233 -41.27 1.85 -1.67
C ASP A 233 -39.86 1.28 -1.82
N SER A 234 -38.99 1.49 -0.84
CA SER A 234 -37.59 1.02 -0.91
C SER A 234 -36.98 0.73 0.46
N THR A 235 -36.12 -0.29 0.52
CA THR A 235 -35.40 -0.67 1.74
C THR A 235 -34.10 0.12 1.90
N PHE A 236 -33.60 0.20 3.14
CA PHE A 236 -32.30 0.81 3.43
C PHE A 236 -31.16 0.16 2.60
N GLY A 237 -31.16 -1.18 2.49
CA GLY A 237 -30.17 -1.93 1.71
C GLY A 237 -30.21 -1.59 0.21
N GLU A 238 -31.39 -1.40 -0.36
CA GLU A 238 -31.54 -1.00 -1.76
C GLU A 238 -30.99 0.40 -2.01
N GLN A 239 -31.22 1.35 -1.11
CA GLN A 239 -30.71 2.72 -1.23
C GLN A 239 -29.19 2.78 -1.05
N VAL A 240 -28.61 1.98 -0.14
CA VAL A 240 -27.16 1.83 -0.02
C VAL A 240 -26.59 1.22 -1.29
N ASN A 241 -27.20 0.16 -1.83
CA ASN A 241 -26.75 -0.47 -3.06
C ASN A 241 -26.80 0.48 -4.26
N LEU A 242 -27.86 1.28 -4.35
CA LEU A 242 -28.01 2.32 -5.38
C LEU A 242 -26.90 3.36 -5.26
N ALA A 243 -26.62 3.87 -4.05
CA ALA A 243 -25.58 4.87 -3.82
C ALA A 243 -24.18 4.36 -4.23
N VAL A 244 -23.86 3.11 -3.90
CA VAL A 244 -22.58 2.48 -4.32
C VAL A 244 -22.50 2.40 -5.84
N ASN A 245 -23.57 1.99 -6.53
CA ASN A 245 -23.60 1.94 -7.99
C ASN A 245 -23.49 3.33 -8.63
N GLN A 246 -24.12 4.34 -8.06
CA GLN A 246 -24.05 5.73 -8.54
C GLN A 246 -22.65 6.32 -8.42
N THR A 247 -21.88 5.92 -7.42
CA THR A 247 -20.51 6.40 -7.19
C THR A 247 -19.42 5.53 -7.83
N LEU A 248 -19.76 4.31 -8.29
CA LEU A 248 -18.82 3.32 -8.81
C LEU A 248 -17.92 3.86 -9.93
N VAL A 249 -18.53 4.49 -10.94
CA VAL A 249 -17.79 5.05 -12.09
C VAL A 249 -16.84 6.16 -11.64
N ARG A 250 -17.25 6.97 -10.67
CA ARG A 250 -16.42 8.02 -10.07
C ARG A 250 -15.24 7.41 -9.33
N SER A 251 -15.45 6.42 -8.46
CA SER A 251 -14.39 5.72 -7.73
C SER A 251 -13.36 5.10 -8.69
N ILE A 252 -13.82 4.43 -9.74
CA ILE A 252 -12.94 3.85 -10.77
C ILE A 252 -12.14 4.94 -11.49
N ASN A 253 -12.79 6.00 -11.97
CA ASN A 253 -12.12 7.08 -12.69
C ASN A 253 -11.09 7.80 -11.80
N THR A 254 -11.44 8.08 -10.54
CA THR A 254 -10.53 8.70 -9.58
C THR A 254 -9.30 7.81 -9.35
N SER A 255 -9.49 6.50 -9.22
CA SER A 255 -8.39 5.54 -9.07
C SER A 255 -7.50 5.48 -10.30
N ILE A 256 -8.07 5.46 -11.50
CA ILE A 256 -7.30 5.49 -12.75
C ILE A 256 -6.46 6.78 -12.83
N VAL A 257 -7.08 7.93 -12.56
CA VAL A 257 -6.36 9.23 -12.57
C VAL A 257 -5.27 9.28 -11.51
N GLY A 258 -5.48 8.68 -10.34
CA GLY A 258 -4.47 8.58 -9.30
C GLY A 258 -3.32 7.62 -9.64
N ILE A 259 -3.63 6.49 -10.29
CA ILE A 259 -2.64 5.46 -10.67
C ILE A 259 -1.75 5.92 -11.83
N LEU A 260 -2.24 6.70 -12.77
CA LEU A 260 -1.48 7.11 -13.96
C LEU A 260 -0.16 7.83 -13.64
N PRO A 261 -0.13 8.94 -12.86
CA PRO A 261 1.12 9.61 -12.51
C PRO A 261 2.02 8.72 -11.64
N VAL A 262 1.43 7.99 -10.69
CA VAL A 262 2.16 7.09 -9.81
C VAL A 262 2.80 5.94 -10.60
N GLY A 263 2.06 5.35 -11.55
CA GLY A 263 2.57 4.35 -12.47
C GLY A 263 3.68 4.89 -13.36
N SER A 264 3.57 6.12 -13.83
CA SER A 264 4.64 6.78 -14.60
C SER A 264 5.93 6.92 -13.77
N ILE A 265 5.82 7.34 -12.51
CA ILE A 265 6.97 7.42 -11.60
C ILE A 265 7.54 6.01 -11.35
N LEU A 266 6.68 5.02 -11.14
CA LEU A 266 7.10 3.64 -10.86
C LEU A 266 7.83 3.01 -12.07
N PHE A 267 7.23 3.06 -13.26
CA PHE A 267 7.75 2.35 -14.42
C PHE A 267 8.82 3.15 -15.18
N ILE A 268 8.68 4.47 -15.27
CA ILE A 268 9.64 5.31 -15.99
C ILE A 268 10.69 5.84 -15.02
N GLY A 269 10.28 6.47 -13.93
CA GLY A 269 11.18 7.14 -12.99
C GLY A 269 12.09 6.18 -12.25
N SER A 270 11.52 5.10 -11.69
CA SER A 270 12.31 4.18 -10.86
C SER A 270 12.99 3.07 -11.66
N LEU A 271 12.29 2.41 -12.61
CA LEU A 271 12.84 1.28 -13.34
C LEU A 271 13.80 1.72 -14.45
N LEU A 272 13.48 2.80 -15.18
CA LEU A 272 14.34 3.27 -16.29
C LEU A 272 15.40 4.28 -15.84
N LEU A 273 15.06 5.19 -14.91
CA LEU A 273 15.97 6.25 -14.47
C LEU A 273 16.71 5.95 -13.15
N GLY A 274 16.44 4.82 -12.52
CA GLY A 274 17.16 4.35 -11.32
C GLY A 274 16.87 5.13 -10.03
N ALA A 275 15.76 5.86 -9.95
CA ALA A 275 15.40 6.64 -8.76
C ALA A 275 14.85 5.74 -7.64
N GLY A 276 15.73 5.03 -6.91
CA GLY A 276 15.39 3.97 -5.96
C GLY A 276 14.41 4.39 -4.84
N THR A 277 14.57 5.57 -4.25
CA THR A 277 13.67 6.09 -3.20
C THR A 277 12.26 6.37 -3.73
N LEU A 278 12.12 6.80 -4.99
CA LEU A 278 10.83 7.00 -5.65
C LEU A 278 10.14 5.67 -5.96
N LYS A 279 10.91 4.59 -6.15
CA LYS A 279 10.38 3.24 -6.38
C LYS A 279 9.52 2.78 -5.21
N ASP A 280 10.05 2.84 -3.99
CA ASP A 280 9.36 2.33 -2.81
C ASP A 280 8.08 3.13 -2.52
N LEU A 281 8.15 4.46 -2.64
CA LEU A 281 6.99 5.34 -2.50
C LEU A 281 5.93 5.04 -3.57
N SER A 282 6.32 5.05 -4.84
CA SER A 282 5.39 4.86 -5.95
C SER A 282 4.80 3.45 -5.99
N LEU A 283 5.56 2.42 -5.61
CA LEU A 283 5.06 1.05 -5.49
C LEU A 283 3.99 0.94 -4.39
N ALA A 284 4.24 1.56 -3.23
CA ALA A 284 3.27 1.59 -2.13
C ALA A 284 1.96 2.29 -2.54
N LEU A 285 2.07 3.43 -3.22
CA LEU A 285 0.91 4.16 -3.74
C LEU A 285 0.18 3.37 -4.82
N PHE A 286 0.89 2.78 -5.78
CA PHE A 286 0.30 2.03 -6.89
C PHE A 286 -0.53 0.85 -6.40
N VAL A 287 0.06 0.01 -5.57
CA VAL A 287 -0.61 -1.14 -4.96
C VAL A 287 -1.75 -0.69 -4.04
N GLY A 288 -1.46 0.29 -3.20
CA GLY A 288 -2.41 0.75 -2.17
C GLY A 288 -3.65 1.44 -2.75
N ILE A 289 -3.54 2.22 -3.83
CA ILE A 289 -4.71 2.84 -4.49
C ILE A 289 -5.66 1.76 -5.02
N ILE A 290 -5.11 0.69 -5.64
CA ILE A 290 -5.93 -0.42 -6.15
C ILE A 290 -6.66 -1.11 -4.98
N ILE A 291 -5.94 -1.47 -3.92
CA ILE A 291 -6.53 -2.14 -2.75
C ILE A 291 -7.50 -1.20 -2.02
N GLY A 292 -7.20 0.10 -1.91
CA GLY A 292 -8.04 1.09 -1.26
C GLY A 292 -9.41 1.24 -1.93
N THR A 293 -9.45 1.26 -3.26
CA THR A 293 -10.71 1.27 -4.02
C THR A 293 -11.55 0.03 -3.74
N LEU A 294 -10.91 -1.14 -3.68
CA LEU A 294 -11.61 -2.38 -3.30
C LEU A 294 -12.10 -2.33 -1.84
N GLY A 295 -11.31 -1.72 -0.94
CA GLY A 295 -11.67 -1.53 0.46
C GLY A 295 -12.95 -0.69 0.64
N THR A 296 -13.09 0.39 -0.10
CA THR A 296 -14.30 1.21 -0.07
C THR A 296 -15.53 0.44 -0.56
N LEU A 297 -15.43 -0.20 -1.73
CA LEU A 297 -16.57 -0.83 -2.42
C LEU A 297 -16.94 -2.17 -1.80
N PHE A 298 -15.97 -2.97 -1.38
CA PHE A 298 -16.19 -4.36 -0.94
C PHE A 298 -16.22 -4.52 0.57
N VAL A 299 -15.71 -3.54 1.31
CA VAL A 299 -15.68 -3.60 2.78
C VAL A 299 -16.49 -2.47 3.41
N ALA A 300 -16.12 -1.20 3.20
CA ALA A 300 -16.74 -0.10 3.93
C ALA A 300 -18.26 0.00 3.68
N ALA A 301 -18.70 0.03 2.43
CA ALA A 301 -20.12 0.16 2.11
C ALA A 301 -20.95 -1.09 2.48
N PRO A 302 -20.51 -2.35 2.19
CA PRO A 302 -21.20 -3.55 2.64
C PRO A 302 -21.23 -3.72 4.17
N ALA A 303 -20.17 -3.33 4.89
CA ALA A 303 -20.13 -3.35 6.34
C ALA A 303 -21.14 -2.37 6.94
N TYR A 304 -21.24 -1.17 6.39
CA TYR A 304 -22.25 -0.20 6.82
C TYR A 304 -23.67 -0.71 6.61
N ALA A 305 -23.96 -1.33 5.45
CA ALA A 305 -25.24 -1.94 5.21
C ALA A 305 -25.53 -3.07 6.22
N ALA A 306 -24.52 -3.89 6.57
CA ALA A 306 -24.66 -4.95 7.55
C ALA A 306 -24.96 -4.45 8.97
N LEU A 307 -24.34 -3.33 9.38
CA LEU A 307 -24.56 -2.72 10.72
C LEU A 307 -25.93 -2.06 10.89
N ARG A 308 -26.68 -1.85 9.79
CA ARG A 308 -28.03 -1.25 9.80
C ARG A 308 -29.15 -2.19 9.35
N LEU A 309 -28.84 -3.47 9.19
CA LEU A 309 -29.86 -4.50 8.94
C LEU A 309 -30.68 -4.73 10.22
N GLY A 310 -31.84 -4.15 10.29
CA GLY A 310 -32.73 -4.23 11.44
C GLY A 310 -33.27 -2.88 11.90
N GLU A 311 -32.85 -1.81 11.24
CA GLU A 311 -33.45 -0.48 11.31
C GLU A 311 -34.17 -0.20 9.99
#